data_6b4f4d4c1437041868aa79dad9981df0
#
_entry.id   6b4f4d4c1437041868aa79dad9981df0
#
_cell.length_a   1.000
_cell.length_b   1.000
_cell.length_c   1.000
_cell.angle_alpha   90.00
_cell.angle_beta   90.00
_cell.angle_gamma   90.00
#
_symmetry.space_group_name_H-M   'P 1'
#
loop_
_entity.id
_entity.type
_entity.pdbx_description
1 polymer ?
#
loop_
_entity_poly.entity_id
_entity_poly.type
_entity_poly.pdbx_seq_one_letter_code
_entity_poly.pdbx_strand_id
1 'polypeptide(L)'
;MTDNPVVNSAATTANFSEQQRRLNASIHKAHDPLPPCLAEANKFRGFDRKFRTDAIIAWLDQEEAANPSFDRLSFLQMHSSSASTDPAVFVALALEYKAAGLKEEALSAINRAMALHQTDLHSQRVFMDIRFWADPSAQNPKELDAYLAEHFCAYPFEHFETVPDGNIFVCCPSYLPVPIGNLKKETAERIWAGDAAQLLRESILDGSFRYCSRLHCGRISNRTLNLAKSHSAHSIKIKGGKQEPEEQDLALPKVLVLSHDRSCNLACPSCRKDFIIAKKEEQTALNIFLEESIIPILSNARLINITGSGDPFGSNHFRALLKILNRDKYPHLQVDLHTNGQLFDERAWAELSLHGMVRNVEISIDAAKAETYAVVRRGGSFDRLLRNLKFISNLRKAGEIKQLAFSFVAQALNFEEMPAFVRMAEYYGVDRVEFNMIRNWGTFSAEEFSAEFIGSKFHPLYERFLEILESEEMSREIVSRGNLTLYQ
;
A
#
# COMPACT_ATOMS: atom_id res chain seq x y z
N MET A 1 28.74 59.38 -21.60
CA MET A 1 28.71 58.37 -22.69
C MET A 1 29.17 57.07 -22.07
N THR A 2 28.24 56.25 -21.65
CA THR A 2 28.50 54.87 -21.18
C THR A 2 27.39 54.02 -21.80
N ASP A 3 27.78 53.29 -22.85
CA ASP A 3 26.92 52.34 -23.56
C ASP A 3 26.62 51.17 -22.65
N ASN A 4 25.33 50.95 -22.41
CA ASN A 4 24.80 49.78 -21.76
C ASN A 4 24.32 48.79 -22.85
N PRO A 5 24.87 47.59 -22.99
CA PRO A 5 24.38 46.67 -23.99
C PRO A 5 23.02 46.13 -23.56
N VAL A 6 21.96 46.52 -24.24
CA VAL A 6 20.64 45.89 -24.19
C VAL A 6 20.80 44.46 -24.73
N VAL A 7 20.94 43.49 -23.84
CA VAL A 7 20.90 42.09 -24.19
C VAL A 7 19.52 41.77 -24.72
N ASN A 8 19.47 41.22 -25.90
CA ASN A 8 18.31 40.91 -26.73
C ASN A 8 17.39 39.89 -26.04
N SER A 9 16.44 40.34 -25.24
CA SER A 9 15.53 39.49 -24.44
C SER A 9 14.58 38.63 -25.29
N ALA A 10 14.37 39.01 -26.57
CA ALA A 10 13.48 38.28 -27.48
C ALA A 10 14.10 37.01 -28.07
N ALA A 11 15.42 37.00 -28.29
CA ALA A 11 16.13 35.84 -28.82
C ALA A 11 16.29 34.74 -27.74
N THR A 12 16.46 35.13 -26.45
CA THR A 12 16.56 34.22 -25.32
C THR A 12 15.22 33.55 -24.99
N THR A 13 14.12 34.29 -25.06
CA THR A 13 12.78 33.74 -24.83
C THR A 13 12.31 32.80 -25.95
N ALA A 14 12.64 33.08 -27.21
CA ALA A 14 12.32 32.23 -28.35
C ALA A 14 13.10 30.90 -28.31
N ASN A 15 14.38 30.94 -27.96
CA ASN A 15 15.22 29.75 -27.81
C ASN A 15 14.76 28.88 -26.63
N PHE A 16 14.35 29.50 -25.54
CA PHE A 16 13.79 28.80 -24.36
C PHE A 16 12.48 28.08 -24.69
N SER A 17 11.55 28.68 -25.42
CA SER A 17 10.29 28.05 -25.82
C SER A 17 10.51 26.88 -26.79
N GLU A 18 11.56 26.92 -27.62
CA GLU A 18 11.95 25.81 -28.49
C GLU A 18 12.55 24.65 -27.70
N GLN A 19 13.46 24.94 -26.77
CA GLN A 19 14.04 23.94 -25.88
C GLN A 19 12.96 23.25 -25.03
N GLN A 20 11.97 23.99 -24.53
CA GLN A 20 10.83 23.42 -23.80
C GLN A 20 10.01 22.46 -24.67
N ARG A 21 9.74 22.85 -25.94
CA ARG A 21 9.02 21.99 -26.90
C ARG A 21 9.81 20.72 -27.20
N ARG A 22 11.13 20.82 -27.39
CA ARG A 22 12.02 19.68 -27.64
C ARG A 22 12.09 18.73 -26.43
N LEU A 23 12.20 19.26 -25.19
CA LEU A 23 12.15 18.47 -23.98
C LEU A 23 10.81 17.73 -23.86
N ASN A 24 9.69 18.42 -24.02
CA ASN A 24 8.37 17.81 -23.97
C ASN A 24 8.19 16.75 -25.07
N ALA A 25 8.69 17.00 -26.30
CA ALA A 25 8.66 16.02 -27.37
C ALA A 25 9.52 14.79 -27.08
N SER A 26 10.69 14.95 -26.43
CA SER A 26 11.55 13.85 -25.99
C SER A 26 10.88 13.01 -24.91
N ILE A 27 10.21 13.66 -23.94
CA ILE A 27 9.41 13.00 -22.92
C ILE A 27 8.23 12.23 -23.54
N HIS A 28 7.56 12.81 -24.55
CA HIS A 28 6.45 12.16 -25.25
C HIS A 28 6.91 10.99 -26.14
N LYS A 29 8.07 11.08 -26.80
CA LYS A 29 8.64 9.96 -27.58
C LYS A 29 8.97 8.73 -26.73
N ALA A 30 9.24 8.93 -25.44
CA ALA A 30 9.41 7.82 -24.49
C ALA A 30 8.09 7.04 -24.22
N HIS A 31 6.99 7.45 -24.83
CA HIS A 31 5.68 6.80 -24.80
C HIS A 31 5.34 6.04 -26.09
N ASP A 32 6.30 5.73 -26.95
CA ASP A 32 6.04 4.95 -28.17
C ASP A 32 5.29 3.66 -27.82
N PRO A 33 4.26 3.29 -28.61
CA PRO A 33 3.42 2.15 -28.30
C PRO A 33 4.27 0.88 -28.25
N LEU A 34 4.28 0.27 -27.07
CA LEU A 34 4.96 -1.00 -26.87
C LEU A 34 4.23 -2.12 -27.62
N PRO A 35 4.94 -3.16 -28.04
CA PRO A 35 4.30 -4.35 -28.57
C PRO A 35 3.15 -4.82 -27.68
N PRO A 36 2.06 -5.37 -28.23
CA PRO A 36 0.89 -5.80 -27.46
C PRO A 36 1.21 -6.75 -26.29
N CYS A 37 2.23 -7.57 -26.42
CA CYS A 37 2.73 -8.45 -25.33
C CYS A 37 3.32 -7.68 -24.13
N LEU A 38 3.69 -6.40 -24.34
CA LEU A 38 4.18 -5.50 -23.30
C LEU A 38 3.11 -4.49 -22.85
N ALA A 39 1.89 -4.51 -23.41
CA ALA A 39 0.80 -3.62 -23.01
C ALA A 39 0.40 -3.85 -21.53
N GLU A 40 0.44 -5.09 -21.04
CA GLU A 40 0.29 -5.42 -19.63
C GLU A 40 1.45 -4.87 -18.80
N ALA A 41 2.70 -4.99 -19.29
CA ALA A 41 3.87 -4.40 -18.66
C ALA A 41 3.79 -2.85 -18.57
N ASN A 42 3.03 -2.20 -19.46
CA ASN A 42 2.74 -0.76 -19.35
C ASN A 42 1.98 -0.37 -18.07
N LYS A 43 1.15 -1.25 -17.52
CA LYS A 43 0.50 -1.01 -16.23
C LYS A 43 1.55 -0.77 -15.14
N PHE A 44 2.65 -1.53 -15.17
CA PHE A 44 3.77 -1.37 -14.22
C PHE A 44 4.68 -0.20 -14.55
N ARG A 45 4.84 0.18 -15.83
CA ARG A 45 5.63 1.34 -16.23
C ARG A 45 5.04 2.67 -15.74
N GLY A 46 3.73 2.75 -15.55
CA GLY A 46 3.09 3.91 -14.94
C GLY A 46 3.56 4.18 -13.50
N PHE A 47 4.14 3.17 -12.83
CA PHE A 47 4.67 3.22 -11.47
C PHE A 47 6.20 3.21 -11.40
N ASP A 48 6.89 3.10 -12.53
CA ASP A 48 8.35 3.26 -12.65
C ASP A 48 8.64 4.22 -13.82
N ARG A 49 8.81 5.48 -13.50
CA ARG A 49 9.05 6.56 -14.46
C ARG A 49 10.54 6.74 -14.81
N LYS A 50 11.35 5.72 -14.60
CA LYS A 50 12.78 5.74 -14.93
C LYS A 50 13.02 6.21 -16.37
N PHE A 51 12.28 5.68 -17.33
CA PHE A 51 12.39 6.04 -18.74
C PHE A 51 12.14 7.54 -19.01
N ARG A 52 11.28 8.21 -18.24
CA ARG A 52 11.05 9.66 -18.35
C ARG A 52 12.25 10.46 -17.84
N THR A 53 12.79 10.04 -16.70
CA THR A 53 14.02 10.66 -16.16
C THR A 53 15.20 10.42 -17.09
N ASP A 54 15.38 9.21 -17.62
CA ASP A 54 16.43 8.87 -18.57
C ASP A 54 16.30 9.71 -19.86
N ALA A 55 15.08 9.94 -20.35
CA ALA A 55 14.83 10.79 -21.53
C ALA A 55 15.19 12.26 -21.28
N ILE A 56 14.89 12.78 -20.07
CA ILE A 56 15.28 14.13 -19.67
C ILE A 56 16.81 14.24 -19.63
N ILE A 57 17.48 13.30 -18.96
CA ILE A 57 18.95 13.31 -18.84
C ILE A 57 19.60 13.18 -20.20
N ALA A 58 19.17 12.25 -21.06
CA ALA A 58 19.70 12.10 -22.40
C ALA A 58 19.52 13.36 -23.27
N TRP A 59 18.40 14.08 -23.11
CA TRP A 59 18.19 15.36 -23.78
C TRP A 59 19.13 16.43 -23.22
N LEU A 60 19.33 16.53 -21.91
CA LEU A 60 20.28 17.47 -21.29
C LEU A 60 21.72 17.21 -21.80
N ASP A 61 22.13 15.94 -21.92
CA ASP A 61 23.44 15.56 -22.46
C ASP A 61 23.60 16.03 -23.89
N GLN A 62 22.55 15.94 -24.72
CA GLN A 62 22.57 16.43 -26.11
C GLN A 62 22.66 17.97 -26.20
N GLU A 63 21.92 18.69 -25.35
CA GLU A 63 21.96 20.16 -25.34
C GLU A 63 23.33 20.68 -24.85
N GLU A 64 23.92 20.06 -23.85
CA GLU A 64 25.25 20.40 -23.34
C GLU A 64 26.35 20.12 -24.39
N ALA A 65 26.27 18.99 -25.10
CA ALA A 65 27.18 18.65 -26.18
C ALA A 65 27.05 19.63 -27.37
N ALA A 66 25.84 20.12 -27.67
CA ALA A 66 25.59 21.08 -28.73
C ALA A 66 25.95 22.51 -28.32
N ASN A 67 25.89 22.86 -27.06
CA ASN A 67 26.18 24.17 -26.50
C ASN A 67 26.93 24.04 -25.16
N PRO A 68 28.26 24.11 -25.14
CA PRO A 68 29.08 24.00 -23.93
C PRO A 68 28.79 25.04 -22.83
N SER A 69 28.06 26.11 -23.16
CA SER A 69 27.59 27.09 -22.16
C SER A 69 26.20 26.79 -21.61
N PHE A 70 25.58 25.67 -21.99
CA PHE A 70 24.28 25.26 -21.49
C PHE A 70 24.40 24.83 -20.01
N ASP A 71 23.67 25.53 -19.14
CA ASP A 71 23.62 25.21 -17.70
C ASP A 71 22.42 24.32 -17.39
N ARG A 72 22.69 23.04 -17.26
CA ARG A 72 21.69 21.98 -16.95
C ARG A 72 20.93 22.29 -15.66
N LEU A 73 21.67 22.74 -14.64
CA LEU A 73 21.09 22.98 -13.32
C LEU A 73 20.12 24.15 -13.33
N SER A 74 20.56 25.30 -13.87
CA SER A 74 19.69 26.47 -14.02
C SER A 74 18.47 26.19 -14.89
N PHE A 75 18.63 25.39 -15.97
CA PHE A 75 17.52 24.96 -16.80
C PHE A 75 16.49 24.14 -16.03
N LEU A 76 16.91 23.12 -15.29
CA LEU A 76 16.01 22.28 -14.48
C LEU A 76 15.37 23.06 -13.32
N GLN A 77 16.10 23.98 -12.67
CA GLN A 77 15.56 24.85 -11.63
C GLN A 77 14.40 25.71 -12.17
N MET A 78 14.57 26.29 -13.35
CA MET A 78 13.54 27.11 -13.99
C MET A 78 12.28 26.28 -14.31
N HIS A 79 12.45 25.03 -14.75
CA HIS A 79 11.35 24.12 -15.06
C HIS A 79 10.67 23.55 -13.81
N SER A 80 11.40 23.43 -12.70
CA SER A 80 10.85 22.99 -11.42
C SER A 80 10.10 24.08 -10.68
N SER A 81 10.40 25.37 -10.94
CA SER A 81 9.70 26.53 -10.35
C SER A 81 8.37 26.84 -11.02
N SER A 82 8.20 26.51 -12.30
CA SER A 82 6.91 26.53 -12.97
C SER A 82 6.07 25.36 -12.43
N ALA A 83 4.75 25.44 -12.47
CA ALA A 83 3.82 24.45 -11.91
C ALA A 83 3.99 23.02 -12.51
N SER A 84 5.21 22.53 -12.60
CA SER A 84 5.53 21.17 -13.05
C SER A 84 4.94 20.16 -12.08
N THR A 85 4.09 19.30 -12.59
CA THR A 85 3.49 18.16 -11.87
C THR A 85 4.18 16.85 -12.23
N ASP A 86 5.27 16.89 -13.02
CA ASP A 86 6.00 15.69 -13.43
C ASP A 86 7.13 15.38 -12.45
N PRO A 87 7.03 14.28 -11.66
CA PRO A 87 8.08 13.90 -10.73
C PRO A 87 9.44 13.65 -11.40
N ALA A 88 9.49 13.24 -12.67
CA ALA A 88 10.73 12.96 -13.37
C ALA A 88 11.65 14.20 -13.51
N VAL A 89 11.08 15.39 -13.61
CA VAL A 89 11.84 16.67 -13.62
C VAL A 89 12.54 16.88 -12.27
N PHE A 90 11.86 16.63 -11.17
CA PHE A 90 12.43 16.78 -9.83
C PHE A 90 13.43 15.67 -9.51
N VAL A 91 13.25 14.45 -10.06
CA VAL A 91 14.25 13.38 -9.97
C VAL A 91 15.53 13.76 -10.71
N ALA A 92 15.41 14.26 -11.95
CA ALA A 92 16.56 14.74 -12.73
C ALA A 92 17.29 15.87 -11.99
N LEU A 93 16.54 16.86 -11.48
CA LEU A 93 17.10 17.96 -10.68
C LEU A 93 17.82 17.47 -9.42
N ALA A 94 17.25 16.49 -8.72
CA ALA A 94 17.89 15.91 -7.54
C ALA A 94 19.20 15.19 -7.86
N LEU A 95 19.28 14.52 -9.00
CA LEU A 95 20.50 13.88 -9.49
C LEU A 95 21.58 14.90 -9.88
N GLU A 96 21.21 16.01 -10.54
CA GLU A 96 22.13 17.10 -10.84
C GLU A 96 22.65 17.79 -9.58
N TYR A 97 21.79 18.06 -8.59
CA TYR A 97 22.23 18.57 -7.28
C TYR A 97 23.20 17.61 -6.56
N LYS A 98 22.92 16.28 -6.63
CA LYS A 98 23.83 15.27 -6.10
C LYS A 98 25.18 15.30 -6.79
N ALA A 99 25.22 15.41 -8.12
CA ALA A 99 26.44 15.53 -8.91
C ALA A 99 27.23 16.80 -8.54
N ALA A 100 26.55 17.90 -8.26
CA ALA A 100 27.12 19.17 -7.80
C ALA A 100 27.53 19.16 -6.29
N GLY A 101 27.24 18.10 -5.54
CA GLY A 101 27.55 18.01 -4.12
C GLY A 101 26.58 18.75 -3.17
N LEU A 102 25.46 19.25 -3.68
CA LEU A 102 24.48 20.08 -2.98
C LEU A 102 23.43 19.19 -2.29
N LYS A 103 23.72 18.80 -1.03
CA LYS A 103 22.96 17.78 -0.28
C LYS A 103 21.54 18.21 0.06
N GLU A 104 21.36 19.41 0.57
CA GLU A 104 20.05 19.91 1.01
C GLU A 104 19.11 20.12 -0.19
N GLU A 105 19.64 20.68 -1.27
CA GLU A 105 18.90 20.89 -2.51
C GLU A 105 18.50 19.56 -3.16
N ALA A 106 19.40 18.58 -3.18
CA ALA A 106 19.10 17.24 -3.69
C ALA A 106 17.99 16.56 -2.88
N LEU A 107 18.04 16.64 -1.54
CA LEU A 107 16.99 16.13 -0.66
C LEU A 107 15.66 16.87 -0.87
N SER A 108 15.69 18.19 -1.02
CA SER A 108 14.49 18.99 -1.28
C SER A 108 13.83 18.61 -2.60
N ALA A 109 14.61 18.50 -3.69
CA ALA A 109 14.10 18.13 -5.00
C ALA A 109 13.48 16.72 -5.01
N ILE A 110 14.18 15.73 -4.45
CA ILE A 110 13.64 14.36 -4.42
C ILE A 110 12.42 14.20 -3.52
N ASN A 111 12.33 14.94 -2.41
CA ASN A 111 11.13 14.99 -1.59
C ASN A 111 9.95 15.56 -2.37
N ARG A 112 10.18 16.56 -3.24
CA ARG A 112 9.14 17.10 -4.11
C ARG A 112 8.65 16.07 -5.11
N ALA A 113 9.54 15.29 -5.74
CA ALA A 113 9.16 14.19 -6.62
C ALA A 113 8.27 13.16 -5.89
N MET A 114 8.66 12.78 -4.68
CA MET A 114 7.89 11.85 -3.83
C MET A 114 6.52 12.42 -3.44
N ALA A 115 6.42 13.71 -3.14
CA ALA A 115 5.15 14.37 -2.82
C ALA A 115 4.18 14.38 -4.01
N LEU A 116 4.70 14.52 -5.23
CA LEU A 116 3.91 14.50 -6.46
C LEU A 116 3.40 13.09 -6.81
N HIS A 117 4.21 12.06 -6.56
CA HIS A 117 3.86 10.69 -6.91
C HIS A 117 4.52 9.66 -5.99
N GLN A 118 3.90 9.39 -4.84
CA GLN A 118 4.44 8.49 -3.81
C GLN A 118 4.66 7.04 -4.28
N THR A 119 3.90 6.60 -5.27
CA THR A 119 3.96 5.22 -5.81
C THR A 119 4.94 5.07 -6.97
N ASP A 120 5.63 6.16 -7.39
CA ASP A 120 6.66 6.07 -8.43
C ASP A 120 7.90 5.34 -7.89
N LEU A 121 8.12 4.14 -8.39
CA LEU A 121 9.19 3.26 -7.93
C LEU A 121 10.59 3.81 -8.23
N HIS A 122 10.75 4.55 -9.32
CA HIS A 122 12.03 5.18 -9.64
C HIS A 122 12.36 6.32 -8.67
N SER A 123 11.40 7.20 -8.41
CA SER A 123 11.56 8.26 -7.40
C SER A 123 11.90 7.68 -6.03
N GLN A 124 11.27 6.56 -5.62
CA GLN A 124 11.60 5.88 -4.36
C GLN A 124 13.04 5.39 -4.31
N ARG A 125 13.56 4.80 -5.39
CA ARG A 125 14.94 4.32 -5.47
C ARG A 125 15.93 5.48 -5.39
N VAL A 126 15.70 6.52 -6.18
CA VAL A 126 16.54 7.73 -6.17
C VAL A 126 16.47 8.44 -4.81
N PHE A 127 15.30 8.49 -4.19
CA PHE A 127 15.13 9.02 -2.83
C PHE A 127 16.02 8.29 -1.82
N MET A 128 16.00 6.96 -1.80
CA MET A 128 16.85 6.16 -0.91
C MET A 128 18.33 6.41 -1.17
N ASP A 129 18.72 6.50 -2.44
CA ASP A 129 20.10 6.71 -2.87
C ASP A 129 20.63 8.09 -2.45
N ILE A 130 19.82 9.14 -2.65
CA ILE A 130 20.17 10.51 -2.25
C ILE A 130 20.20 10.62 -0.72
N ARG A 131 19.23 10.02 -0.04
CA ARG A 131 19.17 10.04 1.42
C ARG A 131 20.38 9.36 2.05
N PHE A 132 20.77 8.19 1.55
CA PHE A 132 21.99 7.48 2.02
C PHE A 132 23.28 8.25 1.71
N TRP A 133 23.36 8.88 0.54
CA TRP A 133 24.49 9.72 0.19
C TRP A 133 24.61 10.97 1.08
N ALA A 134 23.49 11.60 1.40
CA ALA A 134 23.45 12.77 2.27
C ALA A 134 23.73 12.42 3.75
N ASP A 135 23.19 11.29 4.20
CA ASP A 135 23.36 10.75 5.54
C ASP A 135 23.63 9.24 5.50
N PRO A 136 24.91 8.81 5.67
CA PRO A 136 25.28 7.40 5.66
C PRO A 136 24.67 6.54 6.79
N SER A 137 24.04 7.15 7.80
CA SER A 137 23.27 6.41 8.82
C SER A 137 21.89 5.93 8.31
N ALA A 138 21.43 6.50 7.20
CA ALA A 138 20.18 6.07 6.54
C ALA A 138 20.32 4.66 5.93
N GLN A 139 19.20 4.05 5.59
CA GLN A 139 19.16 2.71 4.98
C GLN A 139 19.97 2.66 3.68
N ASN A 140 20.98 1.76 3.64
CA ASN A 140 21.82 1.54 2.47
C ASN A 140 21.05 0.81 1.36
N PRO A 141 20.84 1.42 0.17
CA PRO A 141 20.12 0.79 -0.93
C PRO A 141 20.76 -0.50 -1.45
N LYS A 142 22.12 -0.55 -1.48
CA LYS A 142 22.85 -1.74 -1.96
C LYS A 142 22.71 -2.92 -1.00
N GLU A 143 22.68 -2.66 0.30
CA GLU A 143 22.40 -3.70 1.30
C GLU A 143 20.97 -4.20 1.20
N LEU A 144 20.03 -3.32 0.88
CA LEU A 144 18.65 -3.72 0.61
C LEU A 144 18.58 -4.60 -0.64
N ASP A 145 19.26 -4.24 -1.73
CA ASP A 145 19.29 -5.07 -2.95
C ASP A 145 19.90 -6.45 -2.67
N ALA A 146 21.00 -6.52 -1.92
CA ALA A 146 21.60 -7.78 -1.50
C ALA A 146 20.65 -8.63 -0.64
N TYR A 147 19.96 -8.00 0.31
CA TYR A 147 18.93 -8.67 1.10
C TYR A 147 17.81 -9.23 0.22
N LEU A 148 17.27 -8.44 -0.71
CA LEU A 148 16.18 -8.86 -1.59
C LEU A 148 16.58 -10.02 -2.50
N ALA A 149 17.81 -10.03 -3.00
CA ALA A 149 18.33 -11.11 -3.85
C ALA A 149 18.38 -12.49 -3.13
N GLU A 150 18.45 -12.48 -1.80
CA GLU A 150 18.48 -13.72 -1.00
C GLU A 150 17.12 -14.09 -0.40
N HIS A 151 16.11 -13.25 -0.55
CA HIS A 151 14.83 -13.40 0.13
C HIS A 151 13.67 -13.56 -0.87
N PHE A 152 12.56 -14.09 -0.37
CA PHE A 152 11.39 -14.45 -1.14
C PHE A 152 10.10 -13.86 -0.52
N CYS A 153 9.19 -13.39 -1.38
CA CYS A 153 7.85 -12.97 -0.99
C CYS A 153 6.81 -13.94 -1.57
N ALA A 154 6.08 -14.64 -0.72
CA ALA A 154 5.05 -15.60 -1.13
C ALA A 154 3.76 -14.93 -1.67
N TYR A 155 3.54 -13.65 -1.40
CA TYR A 155 2.28 -12.98 -1.74
C TYR A 155 1.87 -13.12 -3.21
N PRO A 156 2.71 -12.85 -4.22
CA PRO A 156 2.32 -13.01 -5.62
C PRO A 156 2.00 -14.45 -6.04
N PHE A 157 2.33 -15.42 -5.20
CA PHE A 157 2.12 -16.87 -5.46
C PHE A 157 0.94 -17.44 -4.68
N GLU A 158 0.38 -16.70 -3.73
CA GLU A 158 -0.64 -17.24 -2.82
C GLU A 158 -1.85 -16.32 -2.65
N HIS A 159 -1.69 -14.99 -2.76
CA HIS A 159 -2.71 -14.00 -2.43
C HIS A 159 -3.49 -13.52 -3.65
N PHE A 160 -4.80 -13.36 -3.44
CA PHE A 160 -5.76 -12.88 -4.40
C PHE A 160 -6.72 -11.92 -3.69
N GLU A 161 -6.45 -10.63 -3.80
CA GLU A 161 -7.22 -9.59 -3.13
C GLU A 161 -8.22 -8.96 -4.10
N THR A 162 -9.50 -8.98 -3.73
CA THR A 162 -10.60 -8.39 -4.48
C THR A 162 -10.96 -7.01 -3.92
N VAL A 163 -11.26 -6.05 -4.78
CA VAL A 163 -11.72 -4.71 -4.39
C VAL A 163 -13.06 -4.36 -5.07
N PRO A 164 -13.77 -3.29 -4.65
CA PRO A 164 -15.17 -3.02 -5.06
C PRO A 164 -15.43 -2.89 -6.57
N ASP A 165 -14.44 -2.45 -7.34
CA ASP A 165 -14.53 -2.34 -8.80
C ASP A 165 -14.29 -3.67 -9.55
N GLY A 166 -13.98 -4.75 -8.81
CA GLY A 166 -13.67 -6.08 -9.34
C GLY A 166 -12.20 -6.28 -9.71
N ASN A 167 -11.36 -5.28 -9.54
CA ASN A 167 -9.92 -5.43 -9.74
C ASN A 167 -9.32 -6.41 -8.75
N ILE A 168 -8.29 -7.11 -9.20
CA ILE A 168 -7.57 -8.12 -8.42
C ILE A 168 -6.12 -7.70 -8.22
N PHE A 169 -5.67 -7.88 -6.99
CA PHE A 169 -4.29 -7.61 -6.58
C PHE A 169 -3.67 -8.87 -5.94
N VAL A 170 -2.37 -9.01 -6.06
CA VAL A 170 -1.60 -10.08 -5.39
C VAL A 170 -0.92 -9.61 -4.12
N CYS A 171 -1.09 -8.35 -3.78
CA CYS A 171 -0.57 -7.70 -2.59
C CYS A 171 -1.45 -6.50 -2.27
N CYS A 172 -1.34 -5.96 -1.06
CA CYS A 172 -2.09 -4.77 -0.66
C CYS A 172 -1.96 -3.63 -1.71
N PRO A 173 -3.08 -3.11 -2.22
CA PRO A 173 -3.08 -2.02 -3.21
C PRO A 173 -2.32 -0.75 -2.78
N SER A 174 -2.15 -0.54 -1.46
CA SER A 174 -1.36 0.56 -0.92
C SER A 174 0.15 0.44 -1.19
N TYR A 175 0.64 -0.78 -1.43
CA TYR A 175 2.06 -1.06 -1.69
C TYR A 175 2.33 -1.41 -3.13
N LEU A 176 1.34 -1.99 -3.80
CA LEU A 176 1.38 -2.40 -5.19
C LEU A 176 0.03 -2.05 -5.84
N PRO A 177 -0.19 -0.78 -6.25
CA PRO A 177 -1.49 -0.29 -6.73
C PRO A 177 -1.83 -0.74 -8.16
N VAL A 178 -1.19 -1.78 -8.67
CA VAL A 178 -1.41 -2.32 -10.02
C VAL A 178 -2.23 -3.58 -9.96
N PRO A 179 -3.47 -3.59 -10.51
CA PRO A 179 -4.27 -4.81 -10.60
C PRO A 179 -3.68 -5.78 -11.63
N ILE A 180 -3.74 -7.07 -11.31
CA ILE A 180 -3.36 -8.15 -12.23
C ILE A 180 -4.47 -8.53 -13.21
N GLY A 181 -5.70 -8.11 -12.97
CA GLY A 181 -6.88 -8.36 -13.80
C GLY A 181 -8.14 -7.87 -13.13
N ASN A 182 -9.32 -8.23 -13.69
CA ASN A 182 -10.60 -7.81 -13.16
C ASN A 182 -11.65 -8.93 -13.29
N LEU A 183 -12.21 -9.42 -12.19
CA LEU A 183 -13.19 -10.50 -12.12
C LEU A 183 -14.55 -10.20 -12.79
N LYS A 184 -14.84 -8.94 -13.09
CA LYS A 184 -16.03 -8.58 -13.89
C LYS A 184 -15.81 -8.79 -15.39
N LYS A 185 -14.57 -9.08 -15.82
CA LYS A 185 -14.16 -9.19 -17.23
C LYS A 185 -13.57 -10.54 -17.58
N GLU A 186 -12.97 -11.20 -16.59
CA GLU A 186 -12.15 -12.42 -16.77
C GLU A 186 -12.37 -13.39 -15.62
N THR A 187 -12.14 -14.68 -15.85
CA THR A 187 -12.17 -15.69 -14.77
C THR A 187 -10.94 -15.57 -13.87
N ALA A 188 -11.05 -16.10 -12.65
CA ALA A 188 -9.94 -16.08 -11.68
C ALA A 188 -8.70 -16.83 -12.22
N GLU A 189 -8.90 -17.93 -12.93
CA GLU A 189 -7.83 -18.73 -13.55
C GLU A 189 -7.04 -17.91 -14.59
N ARG A 190 -7.76 -17.21 -15.48
CA ARG A 190 -7.11 -16.37 -16.51
C ARG A 190 -6.34 -15.21 -15.88
N ILE A 191 -6.93 -14.56 -14.87
CA ILE A 191 -6.26 -13.47 -14.13
C ILE A 191 -5.00 -14.02 -13.45
N TRP A 192 -5.11 -15.18 -12.78
CA TRP A 192 -4.03 -15.78 -12.01
C TRP A 192 -2.85 -16.24 -12.86
N ALA A 193 -3.15 -16.75 -14.06
CA ALA A 193 -2.16 -17.17 -15.06
C ALA A 193 -1.68 -16.04 -15.99
N GLY A 194 -2.31 -14.86 -15.91
CA GLY A 194 -2.09 -13.74 -16.84
C GLY A 194 -0.70 -13.08 -16.71
N ASP A 195 -0.29 -12.40 -17.78
CA ASP A 195 1.06 -11.80 -17.93
C ASP A 195 1.42 -10.86 -16.77
N ALA A 196 0.47 -10.07 -16.27
CA ALA A 196 0.71 -9.15 -15.15
C ALA A 196 1.09 -9.90 -13.86
N ALA A 197 0.42 -11.01 -13.56
CA ALA A 197 0.75 -11.87 -12.43
C ALA A 197 2.11 -12.54 -12.60
N GLN A 198 2.43 -13.00 -13.81
CA GLN A 198 3.71 -13.62 -14.13
C GLN A 198 4.88 -12.65 -13.99
N LEU A 199 4.77 -11.43 -14.53
CA LEU A 199 5.79 -10.38 -14.39
C LEU A 199 6.10 -10.06 -12.93
N LEU A 200 5.07 -10.02 -12.07
CA LEU A 200 5.26 -9.82 -10.63
C LEU A 200 6.03 -10.99 -10.00
N ARG A 201 5.64 -12.23 -10.31
CA ARG A 201 6.31 -13.44 -9.80
C ARG A 201 7.76 -13.50 -10.25
N GLU A 202 8.04 -13.23 -11.52
CA GLU A 202 9.40 -13.17 -12.07
C GLU A 202 10.26 -12.17 -11.30
N SER A 203 9.71 -11.00 -10.96
CA SER A 203 10.44 -9.98 -10.20
C SER A 203 10.83 -10.40 -8.78
N ILE A 204 10.08 -11.34 -8.20
CA ILE A 204 10.43 -11.96 -6.91
C ILE A 204 11.47 -13.05 -7.09
N LEU A 205 11.32 -13.87 -8.14
CA LEU A 205 12.21 -15.01 -8.43
C LEU A 205 13.61 -14.56 -8.85
N ASP A 206 13.72 -13.45 -9.57
CA ASP A 206 15.01 -12.87 -9.96
C ASP A 206 15.65 -11.99 -8.87
N GLY A 207 14.99 -11.84 -7.71
CA GLY A 207 15.46 -11.05 -6.57
C GLY A 207 15.42 -9.54 -6.77
N SER A 208 14.92 -9.05 -7.92
CA SER A 208 14.90 -7.62 -8.20
C SER A 208 13.82 -6.86 -7.43
N PHE A 209 12.70 -7.51 -7.11
CA PHE A 209 11.52 -6.88 -6.52
C PHE A 209 11.15 -5.56 -7.21
N ARG A 210 11.34 -5.50 -8.55
CA ARG A 210 11.30 -4.25 -9.34
C ARG A 210 9.95 -3.53 -9.33
N TYR A 211 8.87 -4.24 -9.00
CA TYR A 211 7.52 -3.69 -8.90
C TYR A 211 7.05 -3.45 -7.46
N CYS A 212 7.88 -3.77 -6.47
CA CYS A 212 7.53 -3.62 -5.06
C CYS A 212 7.94 -2.25 -4.51
N SER A 213 7.09 -1.66 -3.68
CA SER A 213 7.43 -0.46 -2.93
C SER A 213 8.46 -0.78 -1.84
N ARG A 214 9.66 -0.23 -1.98
CA ARG A 214 10.76 -0.43 -1.03
C ARG A 214 10.58 0.39 0.26
N LEU A 215 9.84 1.49 0.17
CA LEU A 215 9.58 2.38 1.31
C LEU A 215 8.34 1.98 2.09
N HIS A 216 7.25 1.62 1.38
CA HIS A 216 5.96 1.43 2.03
C HIS A 216 5.67 -0.03 2.39
N CYS A 217 6.37 -1.01 1.78
CA CYS A 217 6.19 -2.41 2.12
C CYS A 217 6.90 -2.73 3.45
N GLY A 218 6.12 -2.90 4.53
CA GLY A 218 6.67 -3.20 5.86
C GLY A 218 7.51 -4.49 5.90
N ARG A 219 7.26 -5.47 5.02
CA ARG A 219 8.09 -6.69 4.94
C ARG A 219 9.48 -6.41 4.38
N ILE A 220 9.58 -5.47 3.45
CA ILE A 220 10.86 -5.05 2.88
C ILE A 220 11.58 -4.11 3.84
N SER A 221 10.90 -3.07 4.33
CA SER A 221 11.51 -2.08 5.22
C SER A 221 12.00 -2.68 6.54
N ASN A 222 11.22 -3.62 7.12
CA ASN A 222 11.54 -4.27 8.40
C ASN A 222 12.36 -5.57 8.24
N ARG A 223 12.81 -5.91 7.02
CA ARG A 223 13.61 -7.12 6.74
C ARG A 223 12.95 -8.42 7.25
N THR A 224 11.64 -8.58 7.08
CA THR A 224 10.87 -9.74 7.56
C THR A 224 10.46 -10.72 6.44
N LEU A 225 11.13 -10.67 5.30
CA LEU A 225 10.95 -11.64 4.22
C LEU A 225 11.65 -12.97 4.58
N ASN A 226 11.09 -14.08 4.09
CA ASN A 226 11.70 -15.40 4.28
C ASN A 226 12.89 -15.58 3.33
N LEU A 227 13.85 -16.43 3.70
CA LEU A 227 14.96 -16.80 2.82
C LEU A 227 14.46 -17.54 1.58
N ALA A 228 15.00 -17.24 0.41
CA ALA A 228 14.61 -17.85 -0.86
C ALA A 228 14.82 -19.39 -0.86
N LYS A 229 15.87 -19.89 -0.21
CA LYS A 229 16.18 -21.32 -0.09
C LYS A 229 15.13 -22.12 0.68
N SER A 230 14.33 -21.50 1.55
CA SER A 230 13.26 -22.17 2.28
C SER A 230 12.01 -22.43 1.43
N HIS A 231 11.92 -21.88 0.23
CA HIS A 231 10.78 -21.98 -0.69
C HIS A 231 11.05 -22.80 -1.96
N SER A 232 12.12 -23.59 -1.99
CA SER A 232 12.45 -24.50 -3.12
C SER A 232 11.38 -25.56 -3.45
N ALA A 233 10.31 -25.64 -2.66
CA ALA A 233 9.16 -26.53 -2.91
C ALA A 233 8.12 -25.95 -3.88
N HIS A 234 8.22 -24.67 -4.27
CA HIS A 234 7.41 -24.10 -5.34
C HIS A 234 8.23 -24.15 -6.63
N SER A 235 8.40 -25.35 -7.17
CA SER A 235 9.15 -25.61 -8.39
C SER A 235 8.46 -25.00 -9.63
N ILE A 236 8.67 -23.71 -9.84
CA ILE A 236 8.63 -23.16 -11.19
C ILE A 236 10.01 -23.45 -11.78
N LYS A 237 10.12 -24.50 -12.58
CA LYS A 237 11.35 -24.84 -13.31
C LYS A 237 11.58 -23.77 -14.37
N ILE A 238 12.53 -22.87 -14.11
CA ILE A 238 13.07 -21.98 -15.15
C ILE A 238 13.99 -22.83 -16.01
N LYS A 239 13.51 -23.32 -17.15
CA LYS A 239 14.35 -23.91 -18.21
C LYS A 239 14.65 -22.83 -19.24
N GLY A 240 15.94 -22.44 -19.29
CA GLY A 240 16.57 -21.89 -20.50
C GLY A 240 15.93 -20.64 -21.12
N GLY A 241 15.58 -19.59 -20.35
CA GLY A 241 15.28 -18.27 -20.92
C GLY A 241 13.98 -18.12 -21.72
N LYS A 242 13.18 -19.19 -21.87
CA LYS A 242 11.79 -19.17 -22.35
C LYS A 242 10.99 -20.11 -21.47
N GLN A 243 10.07 -19.54 -20.72
CA GLN A 243 9.04 -20.32 -20.04
C GLN A 243 8.01 -20.74 -21.09
N GLU A 244 8.01 -22.03 -21.47
CA GLU A 244 6.76 -22.66 -21.86
C GLU A 244 6.07 -23.06 -20.57
N PRO A 245 4.83 -22.61 -20.31
CA PRO A 245 4.05 -23.16 -19.23
C PRO A 245 3.79 -24.64 -19.61
N GLU A 246 4.43 -25.55 -18.90
CA GLU A 246 3.80 -26.85 -18.76
C GLU A 246 2.43 -26.56 -18.16
N GLU A 247 1.37 -27.06 -18.77
CA GLU A 247 -0.05 -26.99 -18.36
C GLU A 247 -0.31 -27.61 -16.97
N GLN A 248 0.69 -27.73 -16.11
CA GLN A 248 0.60 -28.24 -14.76
C GLN A 248 0.33 -27.09 -13.80
N ASP A 249 -0.98 -26.92 -13.54
CA ASP A 249 -1.52 -26.46 -12.26
C ASP A 249 -0.73 -25.34 -11.58
N LEU A 250 -0.79 -24.13 -12.09
CA LEU A 250 -0.78 -22.97 -11.22
C LEU A 250 -2.04 -23.11 -10.35
N ALA A 251 -1.90 -23.87 -9.26
CA ALA A 251 -2.97 -24.04 -8.30
C ALA A 251 -3.54 -22.65 -8.00
N LEU A 252 -4.86 -22.51 -8.06
CA LEU A 252 -5.56 -21.28 -7.74
C LEU A 252 -5.07 -20.71 -6.40
N PRO A 253 -5.22 -19.41 -6.15
CA PRO A 253 -4.68 -18.78 -4.94
C PRO A 253 -5.18 -19.46 -3.67
N LYS A 254 -4.29 -19.58 -2.69
CA LYS A 254 -4.58 -20.22 -1.40
C LYS A 254 -5.14 -19.24 -0.38
N VAL A 255 -4.88 -17.95 -0.55
CA VAL A 255 -5.29 -16.88 0.35
C VAL A 255 -6.16 -15.89 -0.40
N LEU A 256 -7.42 -15.79 -0.04
CA LEU A 256 -8.36 -14.85 -0.62
C LEU A 256 -8.54 -13.68 0.36
N VAL A 257 -8.30 -12.47 -0.10
CA VAL A 257 -8.59 -11.25 0.66
C VAL A 257 -9.80 -10.57 0.02
N LEU A 258 -10.91 -10.58 0.75
CA LEU A 258 -12.20 -10.15 0.21
C LEU A 258 -12.56 -8.75 0.75
N SER A 259 -12.29 -7.74 -0.07
CA SER A 259 -12.53 -6.33 0.24
C SER A 259 -13.50 -5.66 -0.74
N HIS A 260 -14.30 -6.45 -1.48
CA HIS A 260 -15.10 -5.95 -2.60
C HIS A 260 -16.47 -5.37 -2.20
N ASP A 261 -16.94 -5.54 -0.96
CA ASP A 261 -18.11 -4.84 -0.45
C ASP A 261 -17.72 -3.78 0.59
N ARG A 262 -18.20 -2.57 0.37
CA ARG A 262 -17.93 -1.41 1.25
C ARG A 262 -18.97 -1.21 2.34
N SER A 263 -19.98 -2.07 2.44
CA SER A 263 -21.04 -1.95 3.44
C SER A 263 -20.48 -2.00 4.86
N CYS A 264 -20.79 -1.00 5.67
CA CYS A 264 -20.33 -0.86 7.03
C CYS A 264 -21.36 -0.09 7.86
N ASN A 265 -21.55 -0.49 9.10
CA ASN A 265 -22.42 0.16 10.07
C ASN A 265 -21.78 1.38 10.75
N LEU A 266 -20.55 1.76 10.38
CA LEU A 266 -19.85 2.96 10.85
C LEU A 266 -19.48 3.89 9.69
N ALA A 267 -19.26 5.18 10.02
CA ALA A 267 -18.79 6.19 9.09
C ALA A 267 -17.55 6.92 9.65
N CYS A 268 -16.49 6.15 9.94
CA CYS A 268 -15.23 6.66 10.51
C CYS A 268 -14.60 7.72 9.59
N PRO A 269 -14.27 8.94 10.07
CA PRO A 269 -13.75 10.03 9.25
C PRO A 269 -12.48 9.68 8.47
N SER A 270 -11.60 8.86 9.05
CA SER A 270 -10.38 8.38 8.39
C SER A 270 -10.62 7.38 7.24
N CYS A 271 -11.85 6.84 7.10
CA CYS A 271 -12.19 5.79 6.14
C CYS A 271 -13.22 6.25 5.10
N ARG A 272 -14.25 6.98 5.52
CA ARG A 272 -15.40 7.36 4.68
C ARG A 272 -16.15 8.58 5.21
N LYS A 273 -16.82 9.30 4.30
CA LYS A 273 -17.60 10.49 4.66
C LYS A 273 -18.98 10.13 5.21
N ASP A 274 -19.60 9.07 4.67
CA ASP A 274 -20.97 8.68 4.96
C ASP A 274 -21.09 7.18 5.28
N PHE A 275 -22.24 6.78 5.86
CA PHE A 275 -22.58 5.38 6.01
C PHE A 275 -22.78 4.75 4.63
N ILE A 276 -22.14 3.61 4.39
CA ILE A 276 -22.24 2.87 3.13
C ILE A 276 -22.91 1.53 3.42
N ILE A 277 -24.09 1.35 2.82
CA ILE A 277 -24.82 0.07 2.84
C ILE A 277 -25.26 -0.20 1.41
N ALA A 278 -24.90 -1.37 0.87
CA ALA A 278 -25.27 -1.77 -0.47
C ALA A 278 -26.79 -1.74 -0.65
N LYS A 279 -27.27 -1.03 -1.68
CA LYS A 279 -28.68 -0.99 -2.09
C LYS A 279 -29.08 -2.31 -2.71
N LYS A 280 -30.38 -2.51 -2.95
CA LYS A 280 -30.91 -3.78 -3.44
C LYS A 280 -30.27 -4.23 -4.75
N GLU A 281 -30.05 -3.31 -5.68
CA GLU A 281 -29.43 -3.57 -6.98
C GLU A 281 -27.96 -3.96 -6.82
N GLU A 282 -27.22 -3.24 -5.97
CA GLU A 282 -25.84 -3.53 -5.62
C GLU A 282 -25.72 -4.87 -4.90
N GLN A 283 -26.64 -5.16 -3.97
CA GLN A 283 -26.69 -6.45 -3.27
C GLN A 283 -26.90 -7.61 -4.24
N THR A 284 -27.77 -7.43 -5.25
CA THR A 284 -28.00 -8.44 -6.30
C THR A 284 -26.72 -8.67 -7.11
N ALA A 285 -26.03 -7.59 -7.52
CA ALA A 285 -24.76 -7.69 -8.25
C ALA A 285 -23.67 -8.38 -7.41
N LEU A 286 -23.58 -8.06 -6.12
CA LEU A 286 -22.65 -8.71 -5.19
C LEU A 286 -22.94 -10.20 -4.99
N ASN A 287 -24.23 -10.61 -4.98
CA ASN A 287 -24.60 -12.02 -4.87
C ASN A 287 -24.22 -12.79 -6.15
N ILE A 288 -24.46 -12.22 -7.33
CA ILE A 288 -24.00 -12.82 -8.60
C ILE A 288 -22.49 -12.94 -8.60
N PHE A 289 -21.78 -11.90 -8.21
CA PHE A 289 -20.30 -11.91 -8.10
C PHE A 289 -19.80 -12.99 -7.13
N LEU A 290 -20.50 -13.19 -6.01
CA LEU A 290 -20.19 -14.26 -5.07
C LEU A 290 -20.31 -15.64 -5.72
N GLU A 291 -21.44 -15.89 -6.39
CA GLU A 291 -21.75 -17.19 -6.99
C GLU A 291 -20.86 -17.51 -8.19
N GLU A 292 -20.61 -16.54 -9.06
CA GLU A 292 -19.89 -16.75 -10.31
C GLU A 292 -18.37 -16.63 -10.18
N SER A 293 -17.87 -15.82 -9.23
CA SER A 293 -16.44 -15.50 -9.16
C SER A 293 -15.76 -15.97 -7.89
N ILE A 294 -16.43 -15.93 -6.73
CA ILE A 294 -15.78 -16.23 -5.44
C ILE A 294 -15.99 -17.70 -5.05
N ILE A 295 -17.19 -18.23 -5.12
CA ILE A 295 -17.48 -19.63 -4.73
C ILE A 295 -16.62 -20.64 -5.51
N PRO A 296 -16.41 -20.49 -6.84
CA PRO A 296 -15.59 -21.43 -7.59
C PRO A 296 -14.15 -21.58 -7.08
N ILE A 297 -13.55 -20.50 -6.56
CA ILE A 297 -12.17 -20.49 -6.08
C ILE A 297 -12.02 -20.89 -4.61
N LEU A 298 -13.13 -21.00 -3.85
CA LEU A 298 -13.09 -21.38 -2.44
C LEU A 298 -12.55 -22.78 -2.19
N SER A 299 -12.77 -23.71 -3.11
CA SER A 299 -12.35 -25.11 -2.98
C SER A 299 -10.82 -25.25 -2.86
N ASN A 300 -10.07 -24.32 -3.45
CA ASN A 300 -8.61 -24.30 -3.38
C ASN A 300 -8.08 -23.40 -2.24
N ALA A 301 -8.92 -22.55 -1.69
CA ALA A 301 -8.53 -21.62 -0.65
C ALA A 301 -8.27 -22.35 0.69
N ARG A 302 -7.22 -21.93 1.38
CA ARG A 302 -6.92 -22.34 2.76
C ARG A 302 -7.25 -21.26 3.76
N LEU A 303 -7.29 -20.02 3.30
CA LEU A 303 -7.57 -18.86 4.11
C LEU A 303 -8.42 -17.87 3.34
N ILE A 304 -9.47 -17.41 3.98
CA ILE A 304 -10.23 -16.23 3.57
C ILE A 304 -10.02 -15.14 4.61
N ASN A 305 -9.60 -13.97 4.17
CA ASN A 305 -9.57 -12.77 4.99
C ASN A 305 -10.70 -11.84 4.53
N ILE A 306 -11.67 -11.61 5.40
CA ILE A 306 -12.79 -10.70 5.13
C ILE A 306 -12.54 -9.40 5.88
N THR A 307 -12.22 -8.37 5.10
CA THR A 307 -11.69 -7.12 5.65
C THR A 307 -11.89 -5.91 4.76
N GLY A 308 -11.39 -4.84 5.25
CA GLY A 308 -10.76 -3.70 4.61
C GLY A 308 -11.69 -2.62 4.16
N SER A 309 -12.57 -2.84 3.22
CA SER A 309 -13.41 -1.75 2.74
C SER A 309 -14.77 -1.65 3.42
N GLY A 310 -15.25 -2.74 4.05
CA GLY A 310 -16.53 -2.82 4.76
C GLY A 310 -16.39 -3.36 6.18
N ASP A 311 -17.45 -4.01 6.65
CA ASP A 311 -17.44 -4.77 7.90
C ASP A 311 -18.16 -6.11 7.70
N PRO A 312 -17.57 -7.26 8.07
CA PRO A 312 -18.14 -8.58 7.81
C PRO A 312 -19.50 -8.80 8.45
N PHE A 313 -19.78 -8.16 9.58
CA PHE A 313 -21.07 -8.25 10.29
C PHE A 313 -22.05 -7.14 9.87
N GLY A 314 -21.56 -6.03 9.33
CA GLY A 314 -22.35 -4.93 8.79
C GLY A 314 -22.78 -5.13 7.33
N SER A 315 -22.11 -6.02 6.61
CA SER A 315 -22.40 -6.34 5.22
C SER A 315 -23.35 -7.54 5.10
N ASN A 316 -24.49 -7.38 4.45
CA ASN A 316 -25.38 -8.49 4.14
C ASN A 316 -24.73 -9.51 3.20
N HIS A 317 -23.90 -9.04 2.28
CA HIS A 317 -23.16 -9.87 1.34
C HIS A 317 -22.14 -10.76 2.05
N PHE A 318 -21.28 -10.19 2.89
CA PHE A 318 -20.31 -10.98 3.65
C PHE A 318 -20.98 -11.91 4.68
N ARG A 319 -22.11 -11.50 5.28
CA ARG A 319 -22.91 -12.41 6.11
C ARG A 319 -23.43 -13.59 5.30
N ALA A 320 -23.90 -13.37 4.08
CA ALA A 320 -24.33 -14.45 3.19
C ALA A 320 -23.19 -15.40 2.84
N LEU A 321 -22.00 -14.88 2.53
CA LEU A 321 -20.81 -15.69 2.33
C LEU A 321 -20.45 -16.50 3.59
N LEU A 322 -20.37 -15.86 4.76
CA LEU A 322 -20.03 -16.54 6.02
C LEU A 322 -20.99 -17.68 6.36
N LYS A 323 -22.29 -17.54 6.06
CA LYS A 323 -23.31 -18.58 6.30
C LYS A 323 -23.13 -19.84 5.44
N ILE A 324 -22.53 -19.73 4.25
CA ILE A 324 -22.30 -20.90 3.39
C ILE A 324 -20.99 -21.61 3.68
N LEU A 325 -20.12 -20.99 4.50
CA LEU A 325 -18.87 -21.61 4.93
C LEU A 325 -19.18 -22.63 6.03
N ASN A 326 -18.75 -23.86 5.81
CA ASN A 326 -18.81 -24.90 6.83
C ASN A 326 -17.67 -25.90 6.63
N ARG A 327 -17.33 -26.62 7.69
CA ARG A 327 -16.22 -27.58 7.73
C ARG A 327 -16.45 -28.79 6.82
N ASP A 328 -17.69 -29.22 6.62
CA ASP A 328 -17.98 -30.39 5.81
C ASP A 328 -17.67 -30.12 4.34
N LYS A 329 -17.99 -28.91 3.87
CA LYS A 329 -17.72 -28.48 2.49
C LYS A 329 -16.30 -27.98 2.29
N TYR A 330 -15.71 -27.30 3.29
CA TYR A 330 -14.39 -26.66 3.22
C TYR A 330 -13.53 -27.08 4.43
N PRO A 331 -13.08 -28.33 4.55
CA PRO A 331 -12.45 -28.86 5.75
C PRO A 331 -11.12 -28.18 6.11
N HIS A 332 -10.42 -27.63 5.11
CA HIS A 332 -9.11 -26.97 5.31
C HIS A 332 -9.20 -25.46 5.36
N LEU A 333 -10.39 -24.87 5.11
CA LEU A 333 -10.55 -23.44 5.07
C LEU A 333 -10.54 -22.83 6.47
N GLN A 334 -9.79 -21.76 6.60
CA GLN A 334 -9.79 -20.89 7.78
C GLN A 334 -10.28 -19.49 7.41
N VAL A 335 -10.79 -18.76 8.37
CA VAL A 335 -11.34 -17.42 8.21
C VAL A 335 -10.63 -16.45 9.14
N ASP A 336 -10.13 -15.36 8.58
CA ASP A 336 -9.71 -14.18 9.32
C ASP A 336 -10.78 -13.10 9.17
N LEU A 337 -11.14 -12.46 10.26
CA LEU A 337 -12.16 -11.41 10.31
C LEU A 337 -11.54 -10.10 10.76
N HIS A 338 -11.70 -9.05 9.96
CA HIS A 338 -11.35 -7.69 10.33
C HIS A 338 -12.64 -6.89 10.49
N THR A 339 -12.97 -6.47 11.71
CA THR A 339 -14.27 -5.87 12.06
C THR A 339 -14.11 -4.69 13.01
N ASN A 340 -15.12 -3.83 13.07
CA ASN A 340 -15.24 -2.78 14.07
C ASN A 340 -15.81 -3.29 15.41
N GLY A 341 -16.21 -4.56 15.51
CA GLY A 341 -16.69 -5.19 16.70
C GLY A 341 -18.12 -4.82 17.16
N GLN A 342 -18.77 -3.84 16.51
CA GLN A 342 -20.09 -3.34 16.96
C GLN A 342 -21.23 -4.36 16.79
N LEU A 343 -21.13 -5.19 15.77
CA LEU A 343 -22.15 -6.18 15.42
C LEU A 343 -21.66 -7.62 15.63
N PHE A 344 -20.47 -7.80 16.21
CA PHE A 344 -19.93 -9.11 16.57
C PHE A 344 -20.36 -9.49 18.00
N ASP A 345 -21.61 -9.88 18.15
CA ASP A 345 -22.22 -10.33 19.38
C ASP A 345 -22.52 -11.84 19.38
N GLU A 346 -23.07 -12.36 20.46
CA GLU A 346 -23.45 -13.76 20.66
C GLU A 346 -24.46 -14.22 19.59
N ARG A 347 -25.41 -13.35 19.23
CA ARG A 347 -26.43 -13.65 18.23
C ARG A 347 -25.81 -13.80 16.83
N ALA A 348 -24.91 -12.87 16.45
CA ALA A 348 -24.24 -12.94 15.16
C ALA A 348 -23.33 -14.17 15.07
N TRP A 349 -22.62 -14.50 16.16
CA TRP A 349 -21.80 -15.71 16.22
C TRP A 349 -22.61 -16.98 16.01
N ALA A 350 -23.74 -17.13 16.74
CA ALA A 350 -24.62 -18.27 16.60
C ALA A 350 -25.26 -18.39 15.21
N GLU A 351 -25.67 -17.25 14.62
CA GLU A 351 -26.26 -17.20 13.28
C GLU A 351 -25.28 -17.64 12.17
N LEU A 352 -24.01 -17.28 12.28
CA LEU A 352 -23.02 -17.56 11.25
C LEU A 352 -22.35 -18.93 11.37
N SER A 353 -22.51 -19.60 12.52
CA SER A 353 -22.01 -20.97 12.77
C SER A 353 -20.53 -21.18 12.41
N LEU A 354 -19.67 -20.22 12.75
CA LEU A 354 -18.24 -20.21 12.38
C LEU A 354 -17.34 -21.04 13.30
N HIS A 355 -17.91 -21.90 14.13
CA HIS A 355 -17.18 -22.72 15.09
C HIS A 355 -16.01 -23.49 14.46
N GLY A 356 -14.84 -23.33 15.07
CA GLY A 356 -13.60 -23.99 14.66
C GLY A 356 -13.01 -23.53 13.32
N MET A 357 -13.64 -22.59 12.58
CA MET A 357 -13.13 -22.08 11.32
C MET A 357 -12.34 -20.78 11.49
N VAL A 358 -12.64 -19.98 12.51
CA VAL A 358 -12.02 -18.66 12.69
C VAL A 358 -10.60 -18.80 13.21
N ARG A 359 -9.65 -18.31 12.43
CA ARG A 359 -8.25 -18.28 12.81
C ARG A 359 -7.94 -16.99 13.58
N ASN A 360 -8.14 -15.83 12.96
CA ASN A 360 -7.84 -14.54 13.55
C ASN A 360 -9.08 -13.64 13.54
N VAL A 361 -9.21 -12.84 14.58
CA VAL A 361 -10.12 -11.70 14.64
C VAL A 361 -9.29 -10.47 14.95
N GLU A 362 -9.36 -9.47 14.09
CA GLU A 362 -8.80 -8.14 14.32
C GLU A 362 -9.92 -7.14 14.50
N ILE A 363 -9.91 -6.43 15.64
CA ILE A 363 -10.93 -5.45 15.98
C ILE A 363 -10.34 -4.05 15.91
N SER A 364 -10.90 -3.24 15.01
CA SER A 364 -10.50 -1.86 14.80
C SER A 364 -11.22 -0.93 15.78
N ILE A 365 -10.47 -0.29 16.69
CA ILE A 365 -11.04 0.48 17.82
C ILE A 365 -10.63 1.95 17.81
N ASP A 366 -9.33 2.25 17.68
CA ASP A 366 -8.75 3.60 17.58
C ASP A 366 -8.96 4.51 18.79
N ALA A 367 -9.39 3.99 19.94
CA ALA A 367 -9.59 4.78 21.14
C ALA A 367 -9.58 3.91 22.40
N ALA A 368 -9.20 4.50 23.53
CA ALA A 368 -9.33 3.91 24.86
C ALA A 368 -10.41 4.63 25.71
N LYS A 369 -11.02 5.71 25.17
CA LYS A 369 -12.05 6.52 25.85
C LYS A 369 -13.29 6.63 24.98
N ALA A 370 -14.46 6.74 25.63
CA ALA A 370 -15.75 6.84 24.97
C ALA A 370 -15.88 8.09 24.08
N GLU A 371 -15.35 9.21 24.57
CA GLU A 371 -15.42 10.51 23.89
C GLU A 371 -14.63 10.48 22.59
N THR A 372 -13.42 9.97 22.62
CA THR A 372 -12.56 9.82 21.44
C THR A 372 -13.15 8.79 20.47
N TYR A 373 -13.63 7.66 20.99
CA TYR A 373 -14.28 6.64 20.18
C TYR A 373 -15.46 7.17 19.38
N ALA A 374 -16.32 7.99 19.99
CA ALA A 374 -17.49 8.58 19.33
C ALA A 374 -17.13 9.43 18.11
N VAL A 375 -15.93 10.05 18.11
CA VAL A 375 -15.42 10.85 17.01
C VAL A 375 -14.73 9.98 15.94
N VAL A 376 -13.74 9.19 16.35
CA VAL A 376 -12.90 8.41 15.40
C VAL A 376 -13.65 7.21 14.81
N ARG A 377 -14.65 6.68 15.52
CA ARG A 377 -15.51 5.57 15.11
C ARG A 377 -16.97 6.01 15.02
N ARG A 378 -17.20 7.09 14.26
CA ARG A 378 -18.52 7.74 14.13
C ARG A 378 -19.65 6.75 13.81
N GLY A 379 -20.69 6.78 14.66
CA GLY A 379 -21.83 5.87 14.61
C GLY A 379 -21.69 4.64 15.50
N GLY A 380 -20.53 4.42 16.11
CA GLY A 380 -20.30 3.36 17.08
C GLY A 380 -20.72 3.73 18.51
N SER A 381 -20.97 2.72 19.33
CA SER A 381 -21.21 2.84 20.77
C SER A 381 -20.06 2.17 21.52
N PHE A 382 -19.34 2.92 22.35
CA PHE A 382 -18.22 2.38 23.10
C PHE A 382 -18.68 1.32 24.11
N ASP A 383 -19.81 1.55 24.79
CA ASP A 383 -20.38 0.56 25.73
C ASP A 383 -20.79 -0.75 25.04
N ARG A 384 -21.33 -0.66 23.81
CA ARG A 384 -21.63 -1.86 23.01
C ARG A 384 -20.35 -2.58 22.64
N LEU A 385 -19.34 -1.84 22.20
CA LEU A 385 -18.03 -2.42 21.91
C LEU A 385 -17.48 -3.18 23.11
N LEU A 386 -17.42 -2.55 24.30
CA LEU A 386 -16.87 -3.19 25.51
C LEU A 386 -17.62 -4.49 25.89
N ARG A 387 -18.96 -4.52 25.73
CA ARG A 387 -19.73 -5.76 25.92
C ARG A 387 -19.34 -6.83 24.92
N ASN A 388 -19.22 -6.48 23.66
CA ASN A 388 -18.84 -7.41 22.59
C ASN A 388 -17.39 -7.89 22.76
N LEU A 389 -16.46 -7.00 23.17
CA LEU A 389 -15.07 -7.39 23.47
C LEU A 389 -14.99 -8.46 24.57
N LYS A 390 -15.82 -8.35 25.60
CA LYS A 390 -15.90 -9.37 26.65
C LYS A 390 -16.34 -10.74 26.07
N PHE A 391 -17.35 -10.74 25.21
CA PHE A 391 -17.80 -11.95 24.53
C PHE A 391 -16.71 -12.54 23.62
N ILE A 392 -16.08 -11.71 22.77
CA ILE A 392 -15.04 -12.13 21.84
C ILE A 392 -13.80 -12.64 22.58
N SER A 393 -13.42 -12.00 23.70
CA SER A 393 -12.36 -12.49 24.57
C SER A 393 -12.67 -13.89 25.15
N ASN A 394 -13.93 -14.17 25.48
CA ASN A 394 -14.34 -15.50 25.92
C ASN A 394 -14.25 -16.52 24.77
N LEU A 395 -14.60 -16.17 23.54
CA LEU A 395 -14.38 -17.04 22.37
C LEU A 395 -12.89 -17.36 22.17
N ARG A 396 -12.01 -16.36 22.37
CA ARG A 396 -10.55 -16.57 22.31
C ARG A 396 -10.07 -17.53 23.40
N LYS A 397 -10.53 -17.35 24.63
CA LYS A 397 -10.21 -18.24 25.78
C LYS A 397 -10.72 -19.67 25.59
N ALA A 398 -11.88 -19.82 24.95
CA ALA A 398 -12.47 -21.12 24.62
C ALA A 398 -11.79 -21.82 23.42
N GLY A 399 -10.86 -21.14 22.71
CA GLY A 399 -10.18 -21.68 21.53
C GLY A 399 -11.00 -21.63 20.24
N GLU A 400 -12.17 -20.99 20.24
CA GLU A 400 -13.01 -20.77 19.05
C GLU A 400 -12.37 -19.79 18.07
N ILE A 401 -11.59 -18.86 18.59
CA ILE A 401 -10.72 -17.92 17.87
C ILE A 401 -9.27 -18.23 18.26
N LYS A 402 -8.38 -18.46 17.28
CA LYS A 402 -6.98 -18.82 17.57
C LYS A 402 -6.13 -17.60 17.94
N GLN A 403 -6.42 -16.43 17.37
CA GLN A 403 -5.74 -15.18 17.68
C GLN A 403 -6.75 -14.03 17.72
N LEU A 404 -6.61 -13.16 18.70
CA LEU A 404 -7.35 -11.92 18.82
C LEU A 404 -6.38 -10.75 18.77
N ALA A 405 -6.62 -9.81 17.86
CA ALA A 405 -5.84 -8.59 17.73
C ALA A 405 -6.72 -7.35 17.85
N PHE A 406 -6.17 -6.27 18.40
CA PHE A 406 -6.76 -4.95 18.32
C PHE A 406 -5.92 -4.07 17.41
N SER A 407 -6.57 -3.26 16.56
CA SER A 407 -5.88 -2.28 15.73
C SER A 407 -6.26 -0.85 16.08
N PHE A 408 -5.27 0.03 15.91
CA PHE A 408 -5.33 1.44 16.26
C PHE A 408 -4.67 2.28 15.17
N VAL A 409 -5.43 3.16 14.55
CA VAL A 409 -4.94 4.15 13.59
C VAL A 409 -4.60 5.43 14.35
N ALA A 410 -3.30 5.69 14.53
CA ALA A 410 -2.81 6.86 15.24
C ALA A 410 -2.98 8.15 14.41
N GLN A 411 -3.57 9.16 15.04
CA GLN A 411 -3.82 10.49 14.50
C GLN A 411 -3.78 11.51 15.65
N ALA A 412 -3.75 12.81 15.33
CA ALA A 412 -3.60 13.86 16.36
C ALA A 412 -4.64 13.77 17.48
N LEU A 413 -5.86 13.35 17.13
CA LEU A 413 -6.97 13.27 18.08
C LEU A 413 -6.81 12.15 19.14
N ASN A 414 -6.07 11.07 18.85
CA ASN A 414 -6.12 9.85 19.68
C ASN A 414 -4.75 9.31 20.14
N PHE A 415 -3.64 9.77 19.60
CA PHE A 415 -2.32 9.14 19.83
C PHE A 415 -1.91 9.11 21.32
N GLU A 416 -2.34 10.06 22.13
CA GLU A 416 -2.06 10.05 23.57
C GLU A 416 -2.76 8.90 24.32
N GLU A 417 -3.76 8.28 23.70
CA GLU A 417 -4.45 7.13 24.27
C GLU A 417 -3.76 5.77 23.97
N MET A 418 -2.71 5.75 23.15
CA MET A 418 -2.01 4.53 22.76
C MET A 418 -1.54 3.69 23.98
N PRO A 419 -0.92 4.26 25.04
CA PRO A 419 -0.57 3.47 26.22
C PRO A 419 -1.78 2.90 26.95
N ALA A 420 -2.86 3.67 27.10
CA ALA A 420 -4.10 3.21 27.71
C ALA A 420 -4.78 2.10 26.88
N PHE A 421 -4.67 2.20 25.56
CA PHE A 421 -5.17 1.19 24.64
C PHE A 421 -4.43 -0.14 24.77
N VAL A 422 -3.12 -0.13 24.96
CA VAL A 422 -2.33 -1.35 25.23
C VAL A 422 -2.81 -2.00 26.54
N ARG A 423 -3.00 -1.23 27.63
CA ARG A 423 -3.54 -1.76 28.89
C ARG A 423 -4.94 -2.33 28.72
N MET A 424 -5.80 -1.69 27.92
CA MET A 424 -7.13 -2.21 27.58
C MET A 424 -7.03 -3.56 26.86
N ALA A 425 -6.13 -3.68 25.89
CA ALA A 425 -5.91 -4.92 25.14
C ALA A 425 -5.46 -6.07 26.05
N GLU A 426 -4.54 -5.82 26.97
CA GLU A 426 -4.09 -6.78 27.98
C GLU A 426 -5.24 -7.24 28.90
N TYR A 427 -6.10 -6.30 29.34
CA TYR A 427 -7.28 -6.63 30.15
C TYR A 427 -8.22 -7.62 29.45
N TYR A 428 -8.39 -7.50 28.11
CA TYR A 428 -9.20 -8.44 27.32
C TYR A 428 -8.45 -9.69 26.88
N GLY A 429 -7.16 -9.85 27.21
CA GLY A 429 -6.35 -11.01 26.84
C GLY A 429 -6.09 -11.09 25.34
N VAL A 430 -5.80 -9.96 24.72
CA VAL A 430 -5.49 -9.82 23.30
C VAL A 430 -4.07 -10.31 23.03
N ASP A 431 -3.87 -11.04 21.94
CA ASP A 431 -2.57 -11.59 21.56
C ASP A 431 -1.67 -10.55 20.89
N ARG A 432 -2.25 -9.53 20.22
CA ARG A 432 -1.50 -8.50 19.52
C ARG A 432 -2.26 -7.19 19.44
N VAL A 433 -1.54 -6.10 19.58
CA VAL A 433 -2.00 -4.73 19.29
C VAL A 433 -1.22 -4.21 18.09
N GLU A 434 -1.93 -3.82 17.03
CA GLU A 434 -1.35 -3.28 15.80
C GLU A 434 -1.57 -1.78 15.72
N PHE A 435 -0.49 -1.00 15.69
CA PHE A 435 -0.56 0.44 15.48
C PHE A 435 -0.20 0.81 14.04
N ASN A 436 -0.97 1.71 13.46
CA ASN A 436 -0.70 2.26 12.13
C ASN A 436 -0.92 3.77 12.14
N MET A 437 -0.11 4.50 11.39
CA MET A 437 -0.31 5.92 11.14
C MET A 437 -1.49 6.13 10.20
N ILE A 438 -2.27 7.18 10.45
CA ILE A 438 -3.38 7.58 9.59
C ILE A 438 -2.92 7.79 8.15
N ARG A 439 -3.78 7.40 7.21
CA ARG A 439 -3.61 7.65 5.76
C ARG A 439 -4.81 8.41 5.21
N ASN A 440 -4.58 9.27 4.25
CA ASN A 440 -5.67 9.93 3.54
C ASN A 440 -6.19 9.03 2.40
N TRP A 441 -7.36 8.46 2.60
CA TRP A 441 -8.10 7.69 1.58
C TRP A 441 -9.00 8.56 0.71
N GLY A 442 -8.76 9.88 0.65
CA GLY A 442 -9.57 10.86 -0.06
C GLY A 442 -10.75 11.39 0.76
N THR A 443 -10.73 11.17 2.08
CA THR A 443 -11.75 11.64 3.01
C THR A 443 -11.45 13.01 3.60
N PHE A 444 -10.18 13.38 3.68
CA PHE A 444 -9.69 14.64 4.20
C PHE A 444 -9.20 15.58 3.09
N SER A 445 -9.39 16.88 3.25
CA SER A 445 -8.61 17.87 2.51
C SER A 445 -7.13 17.79 2.89
N ALA A 446 -6.27 18.50 2.17
CA ALA A 446 -4.84 18.55 2.50
C ALA A 446 -4.58 19.17 3.89
N GLU A 447 -5.35 20.21 4.24
CA GLU A 447 -5.27 20.91 5.51
C GLU A 447 -5.76 20.03 6.66
N GLU A 448 -6.93 19.39 6.51
CA GLU A 448 -7.48 18.45 7.49
C GLU A 448 -6.53 17.29 7.74
N PHE A 449 -5.97 16.70 6.66
CA PHE A 449 -5.03 15.61 6.79
C PHE A 449 -3.74 16.04 7.47
N SER A 450 -3.22 17.23 7.15
CA SER A 450 -2.01 17.77 7.78
C SER A 450 -2.21 17.99 9.29
N ALA A 451 -3.42 18.35 9.71
CA ALA A 451 -3.77 18.53 11.13
C ALA A 451 -3.88 17.19 11.89
N GLU A 452 -4.21 16.09 11.21
CA GLU A 452 -4.32 14.76 11.82
C GLU A 452 -3.05 13.92 11.72
N PHE A 453 -2.14 14.24 10.77
CA PHE A 453 -0.94 13.46 10.48
C PHE A 453 0.22 13.84 11.38
N ILE A 454 0.27 13.28 12.58
CA ILE A 454 1.32 13.53 13.59
C ILE A 454 2.70 12.98 13.23
N GLY A 455 2.83 12.18 12.17
CA GLY A 455 4.11 11.64 11.69
C GLY A 455 5.01 12.65 10.98
N SER A 456 4.59 13.89 10.83
CA SER A 456 5.39 14.98 10.28
C SER A 456 6.18 15.68 11.36
N LYS A 457 7.51 15.80 11.23
CA LYS A 457 8.35 16.59 12.15
C LYS A 457 8.01 18.11 12.19
N PHE A 458 7.17 18.58 11.29
CA PHE A 458 6.63 19.93 11.32
C PHE A 458 5.28 20.02 12.06
N HIS A 459 4.71 18.88 12.47
CA HIS A 459 3.46 18.88 13.22
C HIS A 459 3.72 19.31 14.68
N PRO A 460 2.88 20.21 15.27
CA PRO A 460 3.12 20.73 16.63
C PRO A 460 3.19 19.64 17.71
N LEU A 461 2.54 18.50 17.49
CA LEU A 461 2.50 17.38 18.44
C LEU A 461 3.53 16.28 18.14
N TYR A 462 4.45 16.49 17.18
CA TYR A 462 5.39 15.44 16.76
C TYR A 462 6.31 14.99 17.90
N GLU A 463 6.91 15.92 18.65
CA GLU A 463 7.78 15.59 19.79
C GLU A 463 7.01 14.81 20.87
N ARG A 464 5.77 15.24 21.15
CA ARG A 464 4.90 14.55 22.09
C ARG A 464 4.54 13.14 21.61
N PHE A 465 4.35 12.95 20.30
CA PHE A 465 4.13 11.63 19.72
C PHE A 465 5.36 10.72 19.89
N LEU A 466 6.58 11.23 19.71
CA LEU A 466 7.80 10.46 19.97
C LEU A 466 7.90 10.03 21.44
N GLU A 467 7.59 10.92 22.39
CA GLU A 467 7.54 10.55 23.81
C GLU A 467 6.56 9.41 24.10
N ILE A 468 5.38 9.43 23.46
CA ILE A 468 4.40 8.34 23.59
C ILE A 468 4.94 7.03 23.03
N LEU A 469 5.64 7.06 21.89
CA LEU A 469 6.26 5.86 21.30
C LEU A 469 7.35 5.24 22.21
N GLU A 470 7.98 6.05 23.06
CA GLU A 470 9.01 5.60 24.03
C GLU A 470 8.42 5.12 25.37
N SER A 471 7.10 5.24 25.57
CA SER A 471 6.46 4.79 26.81
C SER A 471 6.61 3.28 27.03
N GLU A 472 6.56 2.86 28.31
CA GLU A 472 6.71 1.46 28.72
C GLU A 472 5.72 0.55 28.00
N GLU A 473 4.45 0.96 27.91
CA GLU A 473 3.40 0.18 27.25
C GLU A 473 3.69 -0.10 25.78
N MET A 474 4.29 0.88 25.08
CA MET A 474 4.64 0.72 23.66
C MET A 474 5.83 -0.23 23.44
N SER A 475 6.51 -0.64 24.48
CA SER A 475 7.63 -1.60 24.43
C SER A 475 7.20 -3.03 24.77
N ARG A 476 5.91 -3.28 25.09
CA ARG A 476 5.40 -4.59 25.47
C ARG A 476 5.36 -5.55 24.27
N GLU A 477 5.57 -6.82 24.52
CA GLU A 477 5.66 -7.88 23.50
C GLU A 477 4.43 -7.97 22.59
N ILE A 478 3.23 -7.67 23.13
CA ILE A 478 1.99 -7.69 22.33
C ILE A 478 1.90 -6.54 21.32
N VAL A 479 2.78 -5.53 21.39
CA VAL A 479 2.72 -4.32 20.57
C VAL A 479 3.47 -4.51 19.26
N SER A 480 2.76 -4.36 18.15
CA SER A 480 3.30 -4.16 16.81
C SER A 480 3.19 -2.69 16.45
N ARG A 481 4.33 -2.04 16.25
CA ARG A 481 4.37 -0.61 15.88
C ARG A 481 4.03 -0.36 14.41
N GLY A 482 3.82 -1.42 13.62
CA GLY A 482 3.44 -1.32 12.21
C GLY A 482 4.31 -0.33 11.43
N ASN A 483 3.65 0.62 10.74
CA ASN A 483 4.37 1.66 10.02
C ASN A 483 4.77 2.88 10.87
N LEU A 484 4.50 2.87 12.19
CA LEU A 484 4.99 3.95 13.09
C LEU A 484 6.51 3.95 13.18
N THR A 485 7.17 2.81 12.95
CA THR A 485 8.64 2.72 12.90
C THR A 485 9.30 3.60 11.83
N LEU A 486 8.52 4.07 10.84
CA LEU A 486 9.01 4.97 9.79
C LEU A 486 9.22 6.42 10.29
N TYR A 487 8.68 6.75 11.46
CA TYR A 487 8.63 8.12 11.98
C TYR A 487 9.51 8.31 13.23
N GLN A 488 10.30 7.30 13.58
CA GLN A 488 11.31 7.35 14.66
C GLN A 488 12.68 7.82 14.14
#